data_7220784038ba17fe3c900f3df9fcef4d
#
_entry.id   7220784038ba17fe3c900f3df9fcef4d
#
_cell.length_a   1.000
_cell.length_b   1.000
_cell.length_c   1.000
_cell.angle_alpha   90.00
_cell.angle_beta   90.00
_cell.angle_gamma   90.00
#
_symmetry.space_group_name_H-M   'P 1'
#
loop_
_entity.id
_entity.type
_entity.pdbx_description
1 polymer ?
#
loop_
_entity_poly.entity_id
_entity_poly.type
_entity_poly.pdbx_seq_one_letter_code
_entity_poly.pdbx_strand_id
1 'polypeptide(L)'
;VSMMVGSDRIQVPEVSSGNIVALTGVRSAAAGVTITLDEDSTPFEAIRHYSEPVVTVAVEPKSMKDLPKFIDALRTLGKADASLQVSTNQETGEALLAGMGELHLEITVYRLEEEQGIKVTVSEPIVVYRESISSDNNGRSFEGKSPNRHNRFYIETEPLPDDVTNALREGVFGDGPVRLKDAKGVGDRFAELGMDKDLMRKIYAINGTNVMVNDTKGIQNLHETRELIIEGFNDVCKKGPVADEPLMGVMVRLVDAKLHEDAIHRGPAQTIPAVRNAIKGALLRSKSVIFEPIQKIRIDAPNDVIGGVTREVTTRRGVIEDMPVDGNTASVIGTMPVAESFGFSNDIRAATQGRAVWNTENAGYVHLPPSLFGSVTAEIRERKGLKQEIPGEAHYTD
;
A
#
# COMPACT_ATOMS: atom_id res chain seq x y z
N VAL A 1 0.94 -23.22 29.81
CA VAL A 1 1.44 -21.84 30.02
C VAL A 1 2.90 -21.92 30.44
N SER A 2 3.72 -20.99 29.97
CA SER A 2 5.14 -20.91 30.32
C SER A 2 5.58 -19.48 30.53
N MET A 3 6.56 -19.28 31.38
CA MET A 3 7.27 -17.99 31.50
C MET A 3 8.62 -18.10 30.81
N MET A 4 9.03 -16.99 30.17
CA MET A 4 10.36 -16.86 29.57
C MET A 4 11.31 -16.20 30.58
N VAL A 5 12.45 -16.85 30.83
CA VAL A 5 13.52 -16.35 31.71
C VAL A 5 14.79 -16.33 30.86
N GLY A 6 15.09 -15.18 30.28
CA GLY A 6 16.09 -15.10 29.21
C GLY A 6 15.68 -15.91 27.99
N SER A 7 16.52 -16.83 27.55
CA SER A 7 16.24 -17.79 26.47
C SER A 7 15.47 -19.03 26.93
N ASP A 8 15.37 -19.26 28.24
CA ASP A 8 14.79 -20.50 28.80
C ASP A 8 13.27 -20.37 28.97
N ARG A 9 12.58 -21.45 28.64
CA ARG A 9 11.15 -21.57 28.76
C ARG A 9 10.79 -22.46 29.92
N ILE A 10 10.23 -21.85 30.98
CA ILE A 10 9.85 -22.55 32.21
C ILE A 10 8.34 -22.77 32.24
N GLN A 11 7.92 -24.01 32.21
CA GLN A 11 6.50 -24.35 32.31
C GLN A 11 5.98 -24.11 33.76
N VAL A 12 4.86 -23.41 33.84
CA VAL A 12 4.22 -23.05 35.10
C VAL A 12 2.73 -23.42 35.07
N PRO A 13 2.14 -23.82 36.21
CA PRO A 13 0.73 -24.23 36.25
C PRO A 13 -0.20 -23.02 36.03
N GLU A 14 0.14 -21.87 36.58
CA GLU A 14 -0.65 -20.65 36.48
C GLU A 14 0.24 -19.42 36.53
N VAL A 15 -0.25 -18.30 35.97
CA VAL A 15 0.41 -17.00 36.02
C VAL A 15 -0.64 -15.95 36.34
N SER A 16 -0.35 -15.08 37.29
CA SER A 16 -1.23 -13.97 37.66
C SER A 16 -1.35 -12.93 36.57
N SER A 17 -2.45 -12.18 36.57
CA SER A 17 -2.64 -11.04 35.65
C SER A 17 -1.51 -10.00 35.77
N GLY A 18 -1.24 -9.28 34.70
CA GLY A 18 -0.15 -8.29 34.60
C GLY A 18 1.20 -8.86 34.17
N ASN A 19 1.29 -10.17 33.87
CA ASN A 19 2.50 -10.83 33.41
C ASN A 19 2.44 -11.15 31.90
N ILE A 20 3.63 -11.30 31.31
CA ILE A 20 3.81 -11.78 29.94
C ILE A 20 4.07 -13.27 29.98
N VAL A 21 3.34 -14.03 29.19
CA VAL A 21 3.41 -15.50 29.16
C VAL A 21 3.56 -16.05 27.75
N ALA A 22 4.17 -17.22 27.63
CA ALA A 22 4.17 -18.00 26.40
C ALA A 22 3.06 -19.04 26.44
N LEU A 23 2.18 -19.02 25.45
CA LEU A 23 1.12 -20.01 25.24
C LEU A 23 1.48 -20.95 24.10
N THR A 24 1.15 -22.23 24.23
CA THR A 24 1.30 -23.23 23.16
C THR A 24 -0.02 -23.88 22.86
N GLY A 25 -0.17 -24.38 21.63
CA GLY A 25 -1.37 -25.09 21.18
C GLY A 25 -2.44 -24.19 20.57
N VAL A 26 -2.26 -22.88 20.51
CA VAL A 26 -3.22 -21.94 19.91
C VAL A 26 -2.90 -21.79 18.42
N ARG A 27 -3.50 -22.63 17.57
CA ARG A 27 -3.20 -22.66 16.12
C ARG A 27 -3.66 -21.42 15.34
N SER A 28 -4.71 -20.76 15.81
CA SER A 28 -5.28 -19.57 15.17
C SER A 28 -4.68 -18.26 15.64
N ALA A 29 -3.75 -18.29 16.62
CA ALA A 29 -3.12 -17.09 17.12
C ALA A 29 -2.25 -16.42 16.03
N ALA A 30 -2.32 -15.11 15.99
CA ALA A 30 -1.47 -14.24 15.20
C ALA A 30 -1.11 -13.00 16.03
N ALA A 31 -0.10 -12.24 15.63
CA ALA A 31 0.22 -10.98 16.28
C ALA A 31 -0.98 -10.02 16.26
N GLY A 32 -1.28 -9.40 17.41
CA GLY A 32 -2.39 -8.45 17.55
C GLY A 32 -3.76 -9.06 17.86
N VAL A 33 -3.90 -10.39 17.98
CA VAL A 33 -5.19 -11.00 18.36
C VAL A 33 -5.39 -11.01 19.88
N THR A 34 -6.63 -10.80 20.30
CA THR A 34 -7.04 -10.96 21.72
C THR A 34 -7.45 -12.42 21.95
N ILE A 35 -6.90 -13.03 23.00
CA ILE A 35 -7.26 -14.38 23.44
C ILE A 35 -8.10 -14.26 24.70
N THR A 36 -9.33 -14.77 24.66
CA THR A 36 -10.30 -14.73 25.75
C THR A 36 -11.05 -16.05 25.86
N LEU A 37 -11.62 -16.33 27.03
CA LEU A 37 -12.54 -17.44 27.27
C LEU A 37 -14.00 -17.03 27.08
N ASP A 38 -14.28 -15.75 27.08
CA ASP A 38 -15.62 -15.17 27.01
C ASP A 38 -15.89 -14.60 25.62
N GLU A 39 -16.89 -15.13 24.92
CA GLU A 39 -17.26 -14.71 23.56
C GLU A 39 -17.77 -13.27 23.52
N ASP A 40 -18.32 -12.76 24.61
CA ASP A 40 -18.85 -11.38 24.74
C ASP A 40 -17.77 -10.37 25.15
N SER A 41 -16.52 -10.78 25.35
CA SER A 41 -15.43 -9.88 25.71
C SER A 41 -15.09 -8.92 24.57
N THR A 42 -14.96 -7.63 24.88
CA THR A 42 -14.47 -6.63 23.94
C THR A 42 -12.99 -6.89 23.63
N PRO A 43 -12.62 -7.14 22.37
CA PRO A 43 -11.21 -7.33 22.03
C PRO A 43 -10.43 -6.03 22.25
N PHE A 44 -9.13 -6.17 22.56
CA PHE A 44 -8.21 -5.02 22.51
C PHE A 44 -8.13 -4.49 21.08
N GLU A 45 -7.75 -3.21 20.95
CA GLU A 45 -7.51 -2.62 19.64
C GLU A 45 -6.48 -3.45 18.86
N ALA A 46 -6.81 -3.75 17.61
CA ALA A 46 -5.89 -4.46 16.74
C ALA A 46 -4.60 -3.64 16.55
N ILE A 47 -3.46 -4.30 16.56
CA ILE A 47 -2.20 -3.67 16.17
C ILE A 47 -2.34 -3.29 14.70
N ARG A 48 -2.56 -2.00 14.43
CA ARG A 48 -2.57 -1.46 13.08
C ARG A 48 -1.15 -1.02 12.77
N HIS A 49 -0.48 -1.74 11.88
CA HIS A 49 0.75 -1.23 11.28
C HIS A 49 0.34 -0.19 10.24
N TYR A 50 0.58 1.06 10.56
CA TYR A 50 0.26 2.21 9.69
C TYR A 50 1.16 2.30 8.45
N SER A 51 2.16 1.44 8.34
CA SER A 51 3.06 1.46 7.21
C SER A 51 2.75 0.34 6.23
N GLU A 52 2.35 0.73 5.03
CA GLU A 52 2.23 -0.19 3.91
C GLU A 52 3.62 -0.74 3.53
N PRO A 53 3.71 -2.01 3.10
CA PRO A 53 4.94 -2.54 2.55
C PRO A 53 5.39 -1.73 1.33
N VAL A 54 6.67 -1.43 1.26
CA VAL A 54 7.24 -0.57 0.20
C VAL A 54 8.22 -1.30 -0.72
N VAL A 55 8.64 -2.50 -0.32
CA VAL A 55 9.52 -3.38 -1.11
C VAL A 55 8.89 -4.76 -1.20
N THR A 56 8.95 -5.35 -2.38
CA THR A 56 8.49 -6.71 -2.62
C THR A 56 9.58 -7.52 -3.30
N VAL A 57 9.78 -8.77 -2.86
CA VAL A 57 10.63 -9.77 -3.52
C VAL A 57 9.81 -11.01 -3.82
N ALA A 58 10.11 -11.67 -4.93
CA ALA A 58 9.64 -13.01 -5.19
C ALA A 58 10.64 -14.01 -4.60
N VAL A 59 10.12 -15.01 -3.90
CA VAL A 59 10.91 -16.04 -3.24
C VAL A 59 10.37 -17.41 -3.64
N GLU A 60 11.24 -18.30 -4.05
CA GLU A 60 10.88 -19.68 -4.39
C GLU A 60 11.85 -20.68 -3.74
N PRO A 61 11.39 -21.87 -3.33
CA PRO A 61 12.28 -22.88 -2.78
C PRO A 61 13.16 -23.46 -3.89
N LYS A 62 14.47 -23.62 -3.64
CA LYS A 62 15.41 -24.22 -4.60
C LYS A 62 15.04 -25.67 -4.95
N SER A 63 14.28 -26.34 -4.09
CA SER A 63 13.80 -27.70 -4.28
C SER A 63 12.30 -27.78 -4.13
N MET A 64 11.60 -28.27 -5.15
CA MET A 64 10.15 -28.49 -5.10
C MET A 64 9.70 -29.47 -3.98
N LYS A 65 10.62 -30.30 -3.46
CA LYS A 65 10.33 -31.16 -2.30
C LYS A 65 10.09 -30.37 -1.03
N ASP A 66 10.67 -29.17 -0.93
CA ASP A 66 10.55 -28.30 0.23
C ASP A 66 9.31 -27.38 0.15
N LEU A 67 8.57 -27.39 -0.97
CA LEU A 67 7.43 -26.49 -1.20
C LEU A 67 6.36 -26.56 -0.08
N PRO A 68 5.93 -27.73 0.43
CA PRO A 68 4.96 -27.77 1.52
C PRO A 68 5.51 -27.10 2.81
N LYS A 69 6.76 -27.41 3.16
CA LYS A 69 7.44 -26.82 4.32
C LYS A 69 7.63 -25.30 4.15
N PHE A 70 7.96 -24.85 2.94
CA PHE A 70 8.11 -23.46 2.59
C PHE A 70 6.81 -22.68 2.78
N ILE A 71 5.67 -23.17 2.29
CA ILE A 71 4.36 -22.54 2.45
C ILE A 71 3.99 -22.41 3.92
N ASP A 72 4.21 -23.47 4.72
CA ASP A 72 3.91 -23.44 6.15
C ASP A 72 4.84 -22.49 6.93
N ALA A 73 6.12 -22.42 6.57
CA ALA A 73 7.07 -21.48 7.14
C ALA A 73 6.67 -20.03 6.84
N LEU A 74 6.29 -19.72 5.59
CA LEU A 74 5.81 -18.40 5.19
C LEU A 74 4.54 -17.98 5.95
N ARG A 75 3.59 -18.89 6.11
CA ARG A 75 2.39 -18.64 6.91
C ARG A 75 2.73 -18.32 8.38
N THR A 76 3.72 -19.02 8.92
CA THR A 76 4.17 -18.81 10.30
C THR A 76 4.85 -17.45 10.45
N LEU A 77 5.72 -17.08 9.51
CA LEU A 77 6.38 -15.77 9.50
C LEU A 77 5.37 -14.62 9.36
N GLY A 78 4.42 -14.72 8.42
CA GLY A 78 3.37 -13.71 8.25
C GLY A 78 2.41 -13.59 9.44
N LYS A 79 2.24 -14.65 10.25
CA LYS A 79 1.48 -14.56 11.52
C LYS A 79 2.28 -13.92 12.65
N ALA A 80 3.59 -14.13 12.64
CA ALA A 80 4.50 -13.60 13.67
C ALA A 80 4.84 -12.12 13.43
N ASP A 81 4.86 -11.71 12.18
CA ASP A 81 5.22 -10.35 11.77
C ASP A 81 4.05 -9.71 10.97
N ALA A 82 3.33 -8.82 11.62
CA ALA A 82 2.19 -8.14 11.01
C ALA A 82 2.60 -7.14 9.91
N SER A 83 3.88 -6.73 9.86
CA SER A 83 4.42 -5.84 8.82
C SER A 83 4.86 -6.60 7.55
N LEU A 84 4.90 -7.93 7.60
CA LEU A 84 5.22 -8.80 6.48
C LEU A 84 3.93 -9.26 5.78
N GLN A 85 3.75 -8.90 4.52
CA GLN A 85 2.68 -9.44 3.69
C GLN A 85 3.21 -10.60 2.84
N VAL A 86 2.52 -11.72 2.92
CA VAL A 86 2.87 -12.93 2.19
C VAL A 86 1.71 -13.31 1.27
N SER A 87 2.00 -13.44 -0.03
CA SER A 87 1.09 -14.04 -1.00
C SER A 87 1.80 -15.17 -1.74
N THR A 88 1.11 -16.28 -1.94
CA THR A 88 1.69 -17.46 -2.59
C THR A 88 0.93 -17.80 -3.85
N ASN A 89 1.64 -18.01 -4.95
CA ASN A 89 1.11 -18.63 -6.15
C ASN A 89 1.29 -20.15 -6.04
N GLN A 90 0.21 -20.87 -5.82
CA GLN A 90 0.26 -22.33 -5.66
C GLN A 90 0.61 -23.09 -6.95
N GLU A 91 0.40 -22.48 -8.11
CA GLU A 91 0.69 -23.11 -9.40
C GLU A 91 2.19 -23.06 -9.74
N THR A 92 2.84 -21.93 -9.48
CA THR A 92 4.28 -21.75 -9.76
C THR A 92 5.17 -22.11 -8.58
N GLY A 93 4.62 -22.20 -7.37
CA GLY A 93 5.38 -22.38 -6.12
C GLY A 93 6.13 -21.13 -5.66
N GLU A 94 5.89 -20.00 -6.33
CA GLU A 94 6.48 -18.71 -6.05
C GLU A 94 5.69 -17.97 -4.97
N ALA A 95 6.38 -17.32 -4.05
CA ALA A 95 5.77 -16.46 -3.05
C ALA A 95 6.27 -15.02 -3.21
N LEU A 96 5.35 -14.07 -3.07
CA LEU A 96 5.70 -12.66 -2.98
C LEU A 96 5.75 -12.27 -1.50
N LEU A 97 6.90 -11.76 -1.07
CA LEU A 97 7.12 -11.20 0.25
C LEU A 97 7.19 -9.67 0.12
N ALA A 98 6.26 -8.98 0.73
CA ALA A 98 6.25 -7.53 0.77
C ALA A 98 6.50 -7.05 2.20
N GLY A 99 7.46 -6.14 2.36
CA GLY A 99 7.95 -5.67 3.65
C GLY A 99 8.33 -4.19 3.65
N MET A 100 8.83 -3.75 4.80
CA MET A 100 9.11 -2.34 5.09
C MET A 100 10.41 -1.82 4.46
N GLY A 101 11.22 -2.70 3.88
CA GLY A 101 12.49 -2.35 3.24
C GLY A 101 13.36 -3.58 2.99
N GLU A 102 14.52 -3.36 2.37
CA GLU A 102 15.46 -4.42 1.99
C GLU A 102 15.88 -5.27 3.20
N LEU A 103 16.35 -4.61 4.27
CA LEU A 103 16.82 -5.30 5.49
C LEU A 103 15.74 -6.18 6.13
N HIS A 104 14.48 -5.72 6.14
CA HIS A 104 13.37 -6.50 6.65
C HIS A 104 13.19 -7.81 5.86
N LEU A 105 13.28 -7.73 4.54
CA LEU A 105 13.15 -8.90 3.67
C LEU A 105 14.39 -9.81 3.74
N GLU A 106 15.60 -9.26 3.84
CA GLU A 106 16.82 -10.02 4.07
C GLU A 106 16.75 -10.85 5.38
N ILE A 107 16.27 -10.23 6.48
CA ILE A 107 16.07 -10.94 7.75
C ILE A 107 15.01 -12.03 7.61
N THR A 108 13.94 -11.77 6.88
CA THR A 108 12.88 -12.77 6.61
C THR A 108 13.43 -13.96 5.84
N VAL A 109 14.23 -13.71 4.79
CA VAL A 109 14.90 -14.75 3.99
C VAL A 109 15.90 -15.52 4.86
N TYR A 110 16.71 -14.82 5.65
CA TYR A 110 17.65 -15.45 6.59
C TYR A 110 16.94 -16.41 7.55
N ARG A 111 15.79 -16.01 8.10
CA ARG A 111 14.99 -16.86 8.97
C ARG A 111 14.43 -18.09 8.26
N LEU A 112 14.04 -17.97 6.98
CA LEU A 112 13.65 -19.12 6.16
C LEU A 112 14.81 -20.11 5.97
N GLU A 113 16.01 -19.61 5.71
CA GLU A 113 17.17 -20.45 5.44
C GLU A 113 17.76 -21.06 6.71
N GLU A 114 18.02 -20.27 7.73
CA GLU A 114 18.75 -20.68 8.93
C GLU A 114 17.83 -21.30 10.02
N GLU A 115 16.65 -20.71 10.26
CA GLU A 115 15.75 -21.23 11.31
C GLU A 115 14.88 -22.38 10.77
N GLN A 116 14.45 -22.30 9.51
CA GLN A 116 13.56 -23.31 8.92
C GLN A 116 14.32 -24.32 8.05
N GLY A 117 15.58 -24.06 7.70
CA GLY A 117 16.42 -24.93 6.88
C GLY A 117 15.92 -25.08 5.44
N ILE A 118 15.28 -24.06 4.88
CA ILE A 118 14.72 -24.06 3.54
C ILE A 118 15.57 -23.14 2.66
N LYS A 119 16.31 -23.71 1.71
CA LYS A 119 17.09 -22.94 0.75
C LYS A 119 16.17 -22.32 -0.29
N VAL A 120 16.31 -21.00 -0.50
CA VAL A 120 15.46 -20.23 -1.41
C VAL A 120 16.26 -19.50 -2.49
N THR A 121 15.58 -19.16 -3.58
CA THR A 121 16.03 -18.19 -4.59
C THR A 121 15.19 -16.94 -4.40
N VAL A 122 15.82 -15.77 -4.39
CA VAL A 122 15.17 -14.46 -4.20
C VAL A 122 15.37 -13.63 -5.46
N SER A 123 14.29 -12.99 -5.93
CA SER A 123 14.36 -12.04 -7.05
C SER A 123 14.98 -10.71 -6.61
N GLU A 124 15.30 -9.86 -7.59
CA GLU A 124 15.60 -8.47 -7.29
C GLU A 124 14.42 -7.77 -6.60
N PRO A 125 14.68 -6.89 -5.62
CA PRO A 125 13.62 -6.19 -4.92
C PRO A 125 12.87 -5.23 -5.83
N ILE A 126 11.56 -5.18 -5.66
CA ILE A 126 10.64 -4.35 -6.43
C ILE A 126 10.08 -3.25 -5.53
N VAL A 127 10.29 -2.01 -5.90
CA VAL A 127 9.67 -0.86 -5.22
C VAL A 127 8.21 -0.75 -5.64
N VAL A 128 7.34 -0.51 -4.68
CA VAL A 128 5.91 -0.29 -4.92
C VAL A 128 5.64 1.21 -4.99
N TYR A 129 5.39 1.69 -6.20
CA TYR A 129 5.00 3.06 -6.46
C TYR A 129 3.49 3.27 -6.29
N ARG A 130 3.03 4.51 -6.34
CA ARG A 130 1.62 4.88 -6.34
C ARG A 130 1.33 5.83 -7.51
N GLU A 131 0.19 5.61 -8.17
CA GLU A 131 -0.32 6.58 -9.14
C GLU A 131 -1.22 7.61 -8.47
N SER A 132 -1.17 8.84 -8.92
CA SER A 132 -2.05 9.90 -8.47
C SER A 132 -2.19 10.98 -9.56
N ILE A 133 -2.82 12.08 -9.18
CA ILE A 133 -3.00 13.27 -10.03
C ILE A 133 -2.59 14.51 -9.25
N SER A 134 -2.07 15.53 -9.94
CA SER A 134 -1.69 16.80 -9.34
C SER A 134 -2.65 17.95 -9.67
N SER A 135 -3.65 17.71 -10.49
CA SER A 135 -4.71 18.68 -10.83
C SER A 135 -6.04 17.97 -11.06
N ASP A 136 -7.13 18.69 -10.93
CA ASP A 136 -8.45 18.23 -11.30
C ASP A 136 -8.67 18.20 -12.83
N ASN A 137 -9.85 17.74 -13.26
CA ASN A 137 -10.26 17.76 -14.66
C ASN A 137 -10.76 19.14 -15.14
N ASN A 138 -10.70 20.20 -14.32
CA ASN A 138 -11.26 21.53 -14.62
C ASN A 138 -12.72 21.49 -15.09
N GLY A 139 -13.56 20.66 -14.44
CA GLY A 139 -14.97 20.46 -14.79
C GLY A 139 -15.20 19.75 -16.13
N ARG A 140 -14.19 19.10 -16.69
CA ARG A 140 -14.31 18.32 -17.93
C ARG A 140 -14.41 16.84 -17.61
N SER A 141 -15.62 16.34 -17.48
CA SER A 141 -15.85 14.92 -17.26
C SER A 141 -15.35 14.07 -18.43
N PHE A 142 -14.94 12.84 -18.13
CA PHE A 142 -14.59 11.84 -19.13
C PHE A 142 -15.75 10.84 -19.30
N GLU A 143 -16.12 10.54 -20.54
CA GLU A 143 -17.18 9.60 -20.89
C GLU A 143 -16.62 8.18 -21.04
N GLY A 144 -17.08 7.26 -20.23
CA GLY A 144 -16.88 5.82 -20.45
C GLY A 144 -18.15 5.16 -20.98
N LYS A 145 -18.01 4.37 -22.03
CA LYS A 145 -19.10 3.66 -22.69
C LYS A 145 -19.06 2.18 -22.36
N SER A 146 -20.24 1.58 -22.17
CA SER A 146 -20.31 0.12 -22.06
C SER A 146 -20.00 -0.55 -23.41
N PRO A 147 -19.49 -1.80 -23.42
CA PRO A 147 -19.20 -2.53 -24.66
C PRO A 147 -20.39 -2.61 -25.64
N ASN A 148 -21.63 -2.69 -25.12
CA ASN A 148 -22.85 -2.63 -25.92
C ASN A 148 -23.23 -1.19 -26.31
N ARG A 149 -22.54 -0.15 -25.88
CA ARG A 149 -22.77 1.27 -26.11
C ARG A 149 -24.10 1.84 -25.61
N HIS A 150 -24.83 1.09 -24.79
CA HIS A 150 -26.13 1.49 -24.25
C HIS A 150 -26.02 2.30 -22.96
N ASN A 151 -24.90 2.15 -22.23
CA ASN A 151 -24.66 2.86 -20.97
C ASN A 151 -23.46 3.78 -21.13
N ARG A 152 -23.53 4.91 -20.45
CA ARG A 152 -22.45 5.91 -20.39
C ARG A 152 -22.30 6.42 -18.96
N PHE A 153 -21.08 6.59 -18.53
CA PHE A 153 -20.74 7.14 -17.22
C PHE A 153 -19.79 8.32 -17.42
N TYR A 154 -20.07 9.42 -16.74
CA TYR A 154 -19.28 10.64 -16.82
C TYR A 154 -18.56 10.85 -15.50
N ILE A 155 -17.25 10.82 -15.53
CA ILE A 155 -16.38 10.86 -14.35
C ILE A 155 -15.52 12.11 -14.38
N GLU A 156 -15.39 12.74 -13.22
CA GLU A 156 -14.37 13.72 -12.89
C GLU A 156 -13.47 13.18 -11.79
N THR A 157 -12.21 13.63 -11.79
CA THR A 157 -11.24 13.26 -10.76
C THR A 157 -10.56 14.51 -10.23
N GLU A 158 -10.31 14.52 -8.93
CA GLU A 158 -9.58 15.59 -8.24
C GLU A 158 -8.65 15.01 -7.18
N PRO A 159 -7.49 15.66 -6.90
CA PRO A 159 -6.60 15.21 -5.84
C PRO A 159 -7.25 15.49 -4.48
N LEU A 160 -7.11 14.55 -3.55
CA LEU A 160 -7.50 14.77 -2.17
C LEU A 160 -6.42 15.61 -1.44
N PRO A 161 -6.82 16.49 -0.51
CA PRO A 161 -5.88 17.16 0.39
C PRO A 161 -5.04 16.17 1.20
N ASP A 162 -3.81 16.56 1.54
CA ASP A 162 -2.88 15.70 2.30
C ASP A 162 -3.45 15.27 3.64
N ASP A 163 -4.13 16.16 4.38
CA ASP A 163 -4.75 15.86 5.66
C ASP A 163 -5.83 14.77 5.53
N VAL A 164 -6.62 14.83 4.45
CA VAL A 164 -7.65 13.83 4.15
C VAL A 164 -7.00 12.49 3.78
N THR A 165 -5.98 12.54 2.92
CA THR A 165 -5.23 11.36 2.49
C THR A 165 -4.56 10.67 3.69
N ASN A 166 -3.99 11.43 4.62
CA ASN A 166 -3.40 10.92 5.84
C ASN A 166 -4.45 10.28 6.77
N ALA A 167 -5.58 10.95 7.00
CA ALA A 167 -6.67 10.41 7.82
C ALA A 167 -7.26 9.11 7.23
N LEU A 168 -7.34 9.01 5.90
CA LEU A 168 -7.71 7.77 5.22
C LEU A 168 -6.68 6.66 5.44
N ARG A 169 -5.39 6.98 5.31
CA ARG A 169 -4.28 6.04 5.56
C ARG A 169 -4.28 5.54 7.00
N GLU A 170 -4.57 6.38 7.96
CA GLU A 170 -4.72 6.03 9.38
C GLU A 170 -5.97 5.20 9.69
N GLY A 171 -6.82 4.98 8.68
CA GLY A 171 -8.03 4.17 8.80
C GLY A 171 -9.13 4.82 9.62
N VAL A 172 -9.10 6.15 9.79
CA VAL A 172 -10.13 6.93 10.50
C VAL A 172 -11.53 6.67 9.97
N PHE A 173 -11.67 6.49 8.65
CA PHE A 173 -12.97 6.34 7.99
C PHE A 173 -13.41 4.89 7.76
N GLY A 174 -12.52 3.92 7.94
CA GLY A 174 -12.73 2.53 7.49
C GLY A 174 -12.60 2.38 5.98
N ASP A 175 -12.63 1.16 5.48
CA ASP A 175 -12.45 0.82 4.07
C ASP A 175 -13.68 0.09 3.53
N GLY A 176 -13.96 0.22 2.23
CA GLY A 176 -15.04 -0.47 1.55
C GLY A 176 -16.27 0.39 1.20
N PRO A 177 -17.38 -0.27 0.79
CA PRO A 177 -18.63 0.41 0.45
C PRO A 177 -19.25 1.11 1.66
N VAL A 178 -19.62 2.38 1.51
CA VAL A 178 -20.30 3.16 2.55
C VAL A 178 -21.82 2.96 2.44
N ARG A 179 -22.46 2.42 3.48
CA ARG A 179 -23.91 2.23 3.48
C ARG A 179 -24.63 3.59 3.48
N LEU A 180 -25.76 3.69 2.81
CA LEU A 180 -26.53 4.94 2.72
C LEU A 180 -26.87 5.56 4.09
N LYS A 181 -27.18 4.73 5.09
CA LYS A 181 -27.45 5.18 6.46
C LYS A 181 -26.24 5.79 7.15
N ASP A 182 -25.03 5.37 6.79
CA ASP A 182 -23.78 5.78 7.40
C ASP A 182 -23.14 6.97 6.65
N ALA A 183 -23.55 7.22 5.40
CA ALA A 183 -22.97 8.23 4.52
C ALA A 183 -23.02 9.66 5.10
N LYS A 184 -24.09 9.98 5.85
CA LYS A 184 -24.21 11.29 6.53
C LYS A 184 -23.09 11.47 7.58
N GLY A 185 -22.89 10.48 8.46
CA GLY A 185 -21.86 10.54 9.50
C GLY A 185 -20.45 10.55 8.93
N VAL A 186 -20.21 9.75 7.89
CA VAL A 186 -18.93 9.74 7.17
C VAL A 186 -18.68 11.11 6.52
N GLY A 187 -19.68 11.68 5.81
CA GLY A 187 -19.56 12.99 5.18
C GLY A 187 -19.34 14.12 6.16
N ASP A 188 -19.96 14.08 7.34
CA ASP A 188 -19.76 15.09 8.39
C ASP A 188 -18.31 15.06 8.91
N ARG A 189 -17.69 13.89 9.04
CA ARG A 189 -16.27 13.74 9.41
C ARG A 189 -15.31 14.24 8.32
N PHE A 190 -15.59 14.00 7.04
CA PHE A 190 -14.83 14.60 5.95
C PHE A 190 -14.92 16.13 5.94
N ALA A 191 -16.08 16.69 6.31
CA ALA A 191 -16.25 18.13 6.41
C ALA A 191 -15.40 18.75 7.54
N GLU A 192 -15.12 18.02 8.63
CA GLU A 192 -14.19 18.44 9.68
C GLU A 192 -12.76 18.61 9.16
N LEU A 193 -12.41 17.89 8.09
CA LEU A 193 -11.13 18.00 7.37
C LEU A 193 -11.19 19.00 6.18
N GLY A 194 -12.24 19.85 6.12
CA GLY A 194 -12.36 20.90 5.11
C GLY A 194 -12.97 20.48 3.77
N MET A 195 -13.46 19.25 3.64
CA MET A 195 -14.14 18.80 2.41
C MET A 195 -15.57 19.33 2.34
N ASP A 196 -16.11 19.45 1.11
CA ASP A 196 -17.51 19.85 0.90
C ASP A 196 -18.45 18.81 1.54
N LYS A 197 -19.22 19.28 2.54
CA LYS A 197 -20.11 18.45 3.33
C LYS A 197 -21.22 17.80 2.52
N ASP A 198 -21.82 18.53 1.58
CA ASP A 198 -22.95 18.05 0.80
C ASP A 198 -22.50 17.04 -0.26
N LEU A 199 -21.30 17.23 -0.80
CA LEU A 199 -20.68 16.27 -1.70
C LEU A 199 -20.30 14.98 -0.96
N MET A 200 -19.62 15.10 0.20
CA MET A 200 -19.14 13.94 0.95
C MET A 200 -20.24 13.08 1.57
N ARG A 201 -21.43 13.64 1.79
CA ARG A 201 -22.62 12.87 2.17
C ARG A 201 -23.16 11.94 1.08
N LYS A 202 -22.67 12.10 -0.15
CA LYS A 202 -23.02 11.25 -1.32
C LYS A 202 -21.95 10.19 -1.59
N ILE A 203 -21.09 9.91 -0.62
CA ILE A 203 -20.00 8.93 -0.74
C ILE A 203 -20.54 7.52 -1.03
N TYR A 204 -19.91 6.85 -1.99
CA TYR A 204 -20.22 5.48 -2.37
C TYR A 204 -19.28 4.47 -1.74
N ALA A 205 -17.98 4.75 -1.79
CA ALA A 205 -16.96 3.85 -1.27
C ALA A 205 -15.67 4.58 -0.93
N ILE A 206 -14.90 3.97 -0.06
CA ILE A 206 -13.52 4.30 0.25
C ILE A 206 -12.68 3.07 -0.12
N ASN A 207 -11.55 3.27 -0.81
CA ASN A 207 -10.60 2.22 -1.12
C ASN A 207 -9.18 2.72 -0.85
N GLY A 208 -8.60 2.28 0.25
CA GLY A 208 -7.35 2.81 0.77
C GLY A 208 -7.45 4.32 1.00
N THR A 209 -6.64 5.09 0.28
CA THR A 209 -6.65 6.55 0.34
C THR A 209 -7.48 7.22 -0.76
N ASN A 210 -8.35 6.47 -1.44
CA ASN A 210 -9.17 6.99 -2.54
C ASN A 210 -10.65 6.95 -2.17
N VAL A 211 -11.40 7.92 -2.68
CA VAL A 211 -12.81 8.10 -2.37
C VAL A 211 -13.64 8.17 -3.65
N MET A 212 -14.79 7.50 -3.66
CA MET A 212 -15.77 7.63 -4.74
C MET A 212 -17.05 8.28 -4.24
N VAL A 213 -17.52 9.31 -4.93
CA VAL A 213 -18.77 10.02 -4.63
C VAL A 213 -19.72 10.01 -5.82
N ASN A 214 -21.02 9.97 -5.52
CA ASN A 214 -22.07 10.10 -6.53
C ASN A 214 -22.62 11.53 -6.53
N ASP A 215 -22.20 12.35 -7.47
CA ASP A 215 -22.67 13.71 -7.63
C ASP A 215 -23.71 13.88 -8.75
N THR A 216 -24.33 12.79 -9.17
CA THR A 216 -25.39 12.81 -10.18
C THR A 216 -26.70 13.38 -9.64
N LYS A 217 -27.57 13.84 -10.53
CA LYS A 217 -28.90 14.34 -10.19
C LYS A 217 -29.97 13.57 -11.00
N GLY A 218 -30.82 12.84 -10.29
CA GLY A 218 -32.04 12.27 -10.86
C GLY A 218 -31.85 11.18 -11.92
N ILE A 219 -30.77 10.41 -11.87
CA ILE A 219 -30.50 9.31 -12.82
C ILE A 219 -31.38 8.10 -12.46
N GLN A 220 -32.21 7.68 -13.38
CA GLN A 220 -33.03 6.47 -13.22
C GLN A 220 -32.15 5.21 -13.19
N ASN A 221 -32.53 4.24 -12.37
CA ASN A 221 -31.91 2.92 -12.24
C ASN A 221 -30.43 2.94 -11.76
N LEU A 222 -29.87 4.09 -11.38
CA LEU A 222 -28.48 4.18 -10.94
C LEU A 222 -28.21 3.35 -9.67
N HIS A 223 -29.22 3.27 -8.79
CA HIS A 223 -29.10 2.50 -7.54
C HIS A 223 -28.91 0.98 -7.79
N GLU A 224 -29.44 0.45 -8.88
CA GLU A 224 -29.28 -0.96 -9.26
C GLU A 224 -27.83 -1.27 -9.73
N THR A 225 -27.14 -0.27 -10.25
CA THR A 225 -25.76 -0.42 -10.76
C THR A 225 -24.69 -0.02 -9.74
N ARG A 226 -25.10 0.40 -8.54
CA ARG A 226 -24.19 0.95 -7.52
C ARG A 226 -23.02 0.03 -7.18
N GLU A 227 -23.29 -1.25 -6.93
CA GLU A 227 -22.25 -2.24 -6.59
C GLU A 227 -21.26 -2.44 -7.75
N LEU A 228 -21.75 -2.45 -9.00
CA LEU A 228 -20.92 -2.58 -10.20
C LEU A 228 -20.04 -1.33 -10.44
N ILE A 229 -20.57 -0.15 -10.09
CA ILE A 229 -19.82 1.10 -10.14
C ILE A 229 -18.68 1.08 -9.13
N ILE A 230 -18.96 0.63 -7.89
CA ILE A 230 -17.94 0.48 -6.83
C ILE A 230 -16.88 -0.55 -7.23
N GLU A 231 -17.29 -1.65 -7.87
CA GLU A 231 -16.36 -2.67 -8.38
C GLU A 231 -15.41 -2.09 -9.44
N GLY A 232 -15.95 -1.34 -10.41
CA GLY A 232 -15.14 -0.64 -11.41
C GLY A 232 -14.16 0.38 -10.81
N PHE A 233 -14.58 1.09 -9.77
CA PHE A 233 -13.70 1.97 -8.98
C PHE A 233 -12.59 1.18 -8.27
N ASN A 234 -12.93 0.09 -7.60
CA ASN A 234 -11.97 -0.76 -6.90
C ASN A 234 -10.92 -1.37 -7.83
N ASP A 235 -11.32 -1.73 -9.05
CA ASP A 235 -10.38 -2.23 -10.07
C ASP A 235 -9.33 -1.18 -10.43
N VAL A 236 -9.75 0.08 -10.60
CA VAL A 236 -8.82 1.17 -10.93
C VAL A 236 -7.96 1.57 -9.73
N CYS A 237 -8.51 1.53 -8.51
CA CYS A 237 -7.71 1.76 -7.30
C CYS A 237 -6.53 0.78 -7.18
N LYS A 238 -6.70 -0.45 -7.66
CA LYS A 238 -5.62 -1.47 -7.68
C LYS A 238 -4.64 -1.29 -8.83
N LYS A 239 -5.13 -0.79 -9.99
CA LYS A 239 -4.36 -0.70 -11.24
C LYS A 239 -4.70 0.60 -11.97
N GLY A 240 -3.90 1.63 -11.72
CA GLY A 240 -4.02 2.92 -12.38
C GLY A 240 -3.70 2.87 -13.89
N PRO A 241 -3.93 3.97 -14.62
CA PRO A 241 -3.77 3.99 -16.08
C PRO A 241 -2.31 4.17 -16.56
N VAL A 242 -1.40 4.65 -15.72
CA VAL A 242 -0.03 5.01 -16.12
C VAL A 242 0.88 3.78 -16.19
N ALA A 243 0.94 3.00 -15.12
CA ALA A 243 1.86 1.87 -14.98
C ALA A 243 1.26 0.68 -14.21
N ASP A 244 -0.08 0.59 -14.15
CA ASP A 244 -0.79 -0.42 -13.34
C ASP A 244 -0.33 -0.45 -11.88
N GLU A 245 0.08 0.71 -11.33
CA GLU A 245 0.35 0.87 -9.90
C GLU A 245 -0.92 1.28 -9.15
N PRO A 246 -1.04 0.96 -7.85
CA PRO A 246 -2.21 1.36 -7.06
C PRO A 246 -2.38 2.88 -6.98
N LEU A 247 -3.63 3.35 -6.98
CA LEU A 247 -3.95 4.76 -6.82
C LEU A 247 -3.77 5.23 -5.37
N MET A 248 -3.44 6.51 -5.22
CA MET A 248 -3.31 7.18 -3.93
C MET A 248 -3.86 8.61 -3.99
N GLY A 249 -4.67 8.98 -2.98
CA GLY A 249 -5.08 10.36 -2.76
C GLY A 249 -5.98 10.95 -3.85
N VAL A 250 -6.89 10.15 -4.41
CA VAL A 250 -7.79 10.60 -5.49
C VAL A 250 -9.24 10.54 -5.06
N MET A 251 -9.99 11.62 -5.32
CA MET A 251 -11.45 11.61 -5.31
C MET A 251 -11.97 11.39 -6.72
N VAL A 252 -12.84 10.38 -6.89
CA VAL A 252 -13.54 10.06 -8.14
C VAL A 252 -15.00 10.48 -8.00
N ARG A 253 -15.44 11.38 -8.84
CA ARG A 253 -16.82 11.91 -8.86
C ARG A 253 -17.59 11.36 -10.06
N LEU A 254 -18.65 10.63 -9.80
CA LEU A 254 -19.64 10.31 -10.83
C LEU A 254 -20.58 11.50 -10.99
N VAL A 255 -20.42 12.29 -12.05
CA VAL A 255 -21.16 13.54 -12.25
C VAL A 255 -22.44 13.38 -13.08
N ASP A 256 -22.45 12.40 -14.00
CA ASP A 256 -23.64 12.06 -14.79
C ASP A 256 -23.58 10.60 -15.25
N ALA A 257 -24.73 10.03 -15.63
CA ALA A 257 -24.82 8.72 -16.25
C ALA A 257 -26.05 8.63 -17.17
N LYS A 258 -25.90 7.85 -18.25
CA LYS A 258 -27.01 7.44 -19.12
C LYS A 258 -27.10 5.93 -19.10
N LEU A 259 -28.19 5.40 -18.59
CA LEU A 259 -28.38 3.97 -18.40
C LEU A 259 -29.56 3.49 -19.29
N HIS A 260 -29.39 2.31 -19.87
CA HIS A 260 -30.46 1.65 -20.60
C HIS A 260 -31.61 1.27 -19.64
N GLU A 261 -32.86 1.34 -20.12
CA GLU A 261 -34.04 1.04 -19.30
C GLU A 261 -34.09 -0.43 -18.87
N ASP A 262 -33.72 -1.34 -19.78
CA ASP A 262 -33.67 -2.76 -19.49
C ASP A 262 -32.43 -3.18 -18.72
N ALA A 263 -32.64 -3.86 -17.58
CA ALA A 263 -31.58 -4.34 -16.68
C ALA A 263 -30.60 -5.31 -17.35
N ILE A 264 -31.01 -6.07 -18.35
CA ILE A 264 -30.17 -7.03 -19.07
C ILE A 264 -28.96 -6.33 -19.76
N HIS A 265 -29.14 -5.06 -20.11
CA HIS A 265 -28.10 -4.24 -20.75
C HIS A 265 -27.18 -3.51 -19.73
N ARG A 266 -27.45 -3.63 -18.44
CA ARG A 266 -26.70 -2.97 -17.35
C ARG A 266 -25.90 -3.96 -16.48
N GLY A 267 -25.74 -5.20 -16.91
CA GLY A 267 -25.02 -6.23 -16.16
C GLY A 267 -23.52 -5.94 -15.96
N PRO A 268 -22.85 -6.78 -15.15
CA PRO A 268 -21.42 -6.59 -14.79
C PRO A 268 -20.52 -6.41 -16.02
N ALA A 269 -20.68 -7.24 -17.06
CA ALA A 269 -19.88 -7.18 -18.29
C ALA A 269 -20.04 -5.88 -19.08
N GLN A 270 -21.04 -5.06 -18.77
CA GLN A 270 -21.29 -3.78 -19.43
C GLN A 270 -20.88 -2.61 -18.52
N THR A 271 -21.29 -2.64 -17.26
CA THR A 271 -21.11 -1.51 -16.33
C THR A 271 -19.67 -1.40 -15.82
N ILE A 272 -19.07 -2.50 -15.37
CA ILE A 272 -17.71 -2.47 -14.78
C ILE A 272 -16.67 -1.93 -15.77
N PRO A 273 -16.56 -2.44 -17.02
CA PRO A 273 -15.63 -1.91 -18.00
C PRO A 273 -15.86 -0.43 -18.34
N ALA A 274 -17.15 -0.01 -18.45
CA ALA A 274 -17.49 1.38 -18.75
C ALA A 274 -17.02 2.33 -17.65
N VAL A 275 -17.29 2.01 -16.39
CA VAL A 275 -16.86 2.80 -15.23
C VAL A 275 -15.32 2.81 -15.11
N ARG A 276 -14.68 1.66 -15.26
CA ARG A 276 -13.23 1.55 -15.24
C ARG A 276 -12.57 2.42 -16.31
N ASN A 277 -13.07 2.36 -17.54
CA ASN A 277 -12.55 3.18 -18.63
C ASN A 277 -12.82 4.67 -18.40
N ALA A 278 -14.00 5.04 -17.87
CA ALA A 278 -14.30 6.41 -17.51
C ALA A 278 -13.32 6.96 -16.46
N ILE A 279 -13.04 6.20 -15.41
CA ILE A 279 -12.11 6.62 -14.36
C ILE A 279 -10.68 6.72 -14.91
N LYS A 280 -10.20 5.70 -15.65
CA LYS A 280 -8.85 5.71 -16.23
C LYS A 280 -8.66 6.88 -17.21
N GLY A 281 -9.64 7.15 -18.06
CA GLY A 281 -9.58 8.30 -18.97
C GLY A 281 -9.62 9.64 -18.23
N ALA A 282 -10.43 9.76 -17.17
CA ALA A 282 -10.47 10.96 -16.32
C ALA A 282 -9.12 11.21 -15.63
N LEU A 283 -8.48 10.17 -15.09
CA LEU A 283 -7.16 10.25 -14.46
C LEU A 283 -6.07 10.71 -15.44
N LEU A 284 -6.08 10.21 -16.68
CA LEU A 284 -5.12 10.65 -17.72
C LEU A 284 -5.36 12.10 -18.17
N ARG A 285 -6.61 12.56 -18.14
CA ARG A 285 -6.98 13.96 -18.43
C ARG A 285 -6.51 14.91 -17.32
N SER A 286 -6.53 14.45 -16.10
CA SER A 286 -5.88 15.10 -14.96
C SER A 286 -4.37 14.86 -15.05
N LYS A 287 -3.58 15.82 -14.64
CA LYS A 287 -2.13 15.68 -14.71
C LYS A 287 -1.64 14.52 -13.82
N SER A 288 -1.46 13.34 -14.42
CA SER A 288 -1.00 12.14 -13.72
C SER A 288 0.41 12.31 -13.17
N VAL A 289 0.63 11.80 -11.96
CA VAL A 289 1.91 11.80 -11.25
C VAL A 289 2.16 10.43 -10.64
N ILE A 290 3.43 10.13 -10.38
CA ILE A 290 3.85 8.96 -9.61
C ILE A 290 4.36 9.43 -8.25
N PHE A 291 4.03 8.67 -7.22
CA PHE A 291 4.60 8.82 -5.90
C PHE A 291 5.56 7.68 -5.62
N GLU A 292 6.74 8.02 -5.12
CA GLU A 292 7.74 7.07 -4.66
C GLU A 292 7.72 6.93 -3.14
N PRO A 293 7.90 5.71 -2.60
CA PRO A 293 8.01 5.53 -1.16
C PRO A 293 9.33 6.07 -0.65
N ILE A 294 9.28 6.72 0.50
CA ILE A 294 10.45 7.19 1.23
C ILE A 294 10.56 6.53 2.60
N GLN A 295 11.77 6.42 3.08
CA GLN A 295 12.07 5.98 4.44
C GLN A 295 12.82 7.07 5.20
N LYS A 296 12.46 7.23 6.46
CA LYS A 296 13.26 7.99 7.41
C LYS A 296 14.43 7.14 7.82
N ILE A 297 15.61 7.74 7.85
CA ILE A 297 16.85 7.07 8.24
C ILE A 297 17.46 7.77 9.45
N ARG A 298 18.02 6.97 10.35
CA ARG A 298 18.87 7.43 11.41
C ARG A 298 20.15 6.60 11.41
N ILE A 299 21.29 7.26 11.32
CA ILE A 299 22.61 6.62 11.24
C ILE A 299 23.50 7.20 12.32
N ASP A 300 23.85 6.40 13.29
CA ASP A 300 24.77 6.77 14.37
C ASP A 300 26.17 6.26 14.03
N ALA A 301 27.16 7.14 13.99
CA ALA A 301 28.54 6.81 13.63
C ALA A 301 29.54 7.69 14.34
N PRO A 302 30.81 7.24 14.51
CA PRO A 302 31.90 8.09 15.01
C PRO A 302 32.14 9.31 14.12
N ASN A 303 32.52 10.45 14.74
CA ASN A 303 32.71 11.72 14.06
C ASN A 303 33.72 11.66 12.90
N ASP A 304 34.73 10.80 13.00
CA ASP A 304 35.77 10.65 11.98
C ASP A 304 35.30 10.02 10.66
N VAL A 305 34.17 9.30 10.68
CA VAL A 305 33.57 8.66 9.48
C VAL A 305 32.24 9.31 9.03
N ILE A 306 31.79 10.35 9.75
CA ILE A 306 30.50 10.97 9.47
C ILE A 306 30.40 11.57 8.05
N GLY A 307 31.53 12.06 7.52
CA GLY A 307 31.60 12.54 6.14
C GLY A 307 31.32 11.46 5.09
N GLY A 308 31.71 10.21 5.37
CA GLY A 308 31.34 9.05 4.55
C GLY A 308 29.83 8.77 4.60
N VAL A 309 29.24 8.80 5.79
CA VAL A 309 27.79 8.64 5.99
C VAL A 309 27.02 9.69 5.21
N THR A 310 27.37 10.96 5.40
CA THR A 310 26.71 12.09 4.71
C THR A 310 26.79 11.95 3.19
N ARG A 311 27.94 11.54 2.68
CA ARG A 311 28.13 11.30 1.25
C ARG A 311 27.21 10.17 0.74
N GLU A 312 27.16 9.02 1.43
CA GLU A 312 26.32 7.89 1.02
C GLU A 312 24.84 8.26 0.99
N VAL A 313 24.37 9.02 1.98
CA VAL A 313 22.96 9.49 2.00
C VAL A 313 22.69 10.44 0.84
N THR A 314 23.54 11.44 0.60
CA THR A 314 23.31 12.46 -0.43
C THR A 314 23.45 11.92 -1.85
N THR A 315 24.36 10.99 -2.11
CA THR A 315 24.50 10.36 -3.44
C THR A 315 23.29 9.51 -3.81
N ARG A 316 22.50 9.08 -2.82
CA ARG A 316 21.28 8.29 -2.95
C ARG A 316 19.99 9.12 -2.87
N ARG A 317 20.05 10.38 -3.29
CA ARG A 317 18.94 11.35 -3.24
C ARG A 317 18.37 11.56 -1.83
N GLY A 318 19.09 11.15 -0.79
CA GLY A 318 18.69 11.37 0.59
C GLY A 318 18.79 12.84 0.99
N VAL A 319 17.87 13.27 1.83
CA VAL A 319 17.83 14.60 2.41
C VAL A 319 18.17 14.50 3.89
N ILE A 320 19.24 15.18 4.30
CA ILE A 320 19.63 15.24 5.70
C ILE A 320 18.86 16.37 6.37
N GLU A 321 18.11 16.04 7.42
CA GLU A 321 17.27 16.98 8.17
C GLU A 321 17.98 17.50 9.41
N ASP A 322 18.74 16.63 10.11
CA ASP A 322 19.43 16.98 11.33
C ASP A 322 20.72 16.15 11.51
N MET A 323 21.67 16.67 12.25
CA MET A 323 22.94 16.01 12.50
C MET A 323 23.48 16.30 13.92
N PRO A 324 22.78 15.82 14.96
CA PRO A 324 23.22 16.03 16.34
C PRO A 324 24.52 15.28 16.63
N VAL A 325 25.40 15.95 17.38
CA VAL A 325 26.70 15.41 17.82
C VAL A 325 26.66 15.23 19.33
N ASP A 326 27.03 14.02 19.78
CA ASP A 326 27.18 13.71 21.20
C ASP A 326 28.56 13.07 21.46
N GLY A 327 29.44 13.88 22.05
CA GLY A 327 30.80 13.48 22.30
C GLY A 327 31.56 13.08 21.03
N ASN A 328 31.94 11.80 20.92
CA ASN A 328 32.68 11.25 19.78
C ASN A 328 31.79 10.64 18.69
N THR A 329 30.47 10.69 18.83
CA THR A 329 29.50 10.16 17.88
C THR A 329 28.60 11.25 17.33
N ALA A 330 28.20 11.12 16.09
CA ALA A 330 27.20 11.95 15.46
C ALA A 330 26.10 11.06 14.88
N SER A 331 24.86 11.58 14.89
CA SER A 331 23.72 10.93 14.25
C SER A 331 23.38 11.70 12.99
N VAL A 332 23.24 11.04 11.86
CA VAL A 332 22.63 11.60 10.64
C VAL A 332 21.17 11.18 10.62
N ILE A 333 20.29 12.17 10.67
CA ILE A 333 18.83 11.96 10.60
C ILE A 333 18.33 12.58 9.30
N GLY A 334 17.51 11.86 8.56
CA GLY A 334 16.99 12.35 7.28
C GLY A 334 16.04 11.37 6.63
N THR A 335 15.78 11.60 5.35
CA THR A 335 14.94 10.76 4.51
C THR A 335 15.67 10.30 3.27
N MET A 336 15.30 9.14 2.74
CA MET A 336 15.87 8.59 1.50
C MET A 336 14.79 7.82 0.73
N PRO A 337 14.74 7.94 -0.63
CA PRO A 337 13.86 7.11 -1.43
C PRO A 337 14.19 5.63 -1.28
N VAL A 338 13.15 4.80 -1.17
CA VAL A 338 13.33 3.34 -1.02
C VAL A 338 14.05 2.76 -2.24
N ALA A 339 13.78 3.27 -3.44
CA ALA A 339 14.47 2.85 -4.67
C ALA A 339 16.01 3.02 -4.60
N GLU A 340 16.48 3.99 -3.85
CA GLU A 340 17.92 4.28 -3.68
C GLU A 340 18.54 3.56 -2.46
N SER A 341 17.73 2.86 -1.68
CA SER A 341 18.21 2.17 -0.47
C SER A 341 18.86 0.81 -0.74
N PHE A 342 18.67 0.25 -1.94
CA PHE A 342 19.23 -1.06 -2.26
C PHE A 342 20.76 -1.03 -2.26
N GLY A 343 21.35 -2.02 -1.59
CA GLY A 343 22.80 -2.09 -1.40
C GLY A 343 23.36 -1.09 -0.36
N PHE A 344 22.53 -0.22 0.22
CA PHE A 344 22.95 0.76 1.21
C PHE A 344 23.69 0.14 2.40
N SER A 345 23.23 -1.02 2.85
CA SER A 345 23.84 -1.77 3.96
C SER A 345 25.34 -2.07 3.73
N ASN A 346 25.70 -2.43 2.50
CA ASN A 346 27.07 -2.74 2.15
C ASN A 346 27.92 -1.48 2.03
N ASP A 347 27.38 -0.46 1.38
CA ASP A 347 28.13 0.79 1.13
C ASP A 347 28.36 1.58 2.40
N ILE A 348 27.37 1.65 3.31
CA ILE A 348 27.55 2.31 4.61
C ILE A 348 28.54 1.58 5.50
N ARG A 349 28.57 0.23 5.48
CA ARG A 349 29.59 -0.55 6.18
C ARG A 349 30.99 -0.28 5.62
N ALA A 350 31.13 -0.22 4.30
CA ALA A 350 32.39 0.11 3.66
C ALA A 350 32.86 1.53 4.01
N ALA A 351 31.95 2.53 3.89
CA ALA A 351 32.25 3.93 4.18
C ALA A 351 32.63 4.20 5.64
N THR A 352 32.13 3.38 6.58
CA THR A 352 32.33 3.56 8.03
C THR A 352 33.20 2.51 8.67
N GLN A 353 33.80 1.60 7.89
CA GLN A 353 34.57 0.45 8.39
C GLN A 353 33.76 -0.43 9.37
N GLY A 354 32.43 -0.56 9.11
CA GLY A 354 31.51 -1.32 9.93
C GLY A 354 31.15 -0.67 11.28
N ARG A 355 31.50 0.61 11.50
CA ARG A 355 31.26 1.29 12.78
C ARG A 355 29.96 2.07 12.88
N ALA A 356 29.21 2.20 11.77
CA ALA A 356 27.88 2.81 11.78
C ALA A 356 26.82 1.81 12.23
N VAL A 357 25.85 2.31 12.97
CA VAL A 357 24.60 1.63 13.29
C VAL A 357 23.46 2.47 12.72
N TRP A 358 22.51 1.83 12.04
CA TRP A 358 21.40 2.56 11.43
C TRP A 358 20.08 1.80 11.56
N ASN A 359 19.01 2.57 11.50
CA ASN A 359 17.66 2.06 11.34
C ASN A 359 16.92 2.84 10.26
N THR A 360 15.88 2.23 9.73
CA THR A 360 14.99 2.84 8.74
C THR A 360 13.55 2.63 9.13
N GLU A 361 12.72 3.63 8.89
CA GLU A 361 11.27 3.60 9.11
C GLU A 361 10.56 4.09 7.86
N ASN A 362 9.41 3.53 7.52
CA ASN A 362 8.61 4.05 6.43
C ASN A 362 8.13 5.48 6.77
N ALA A 363 8.39 6.43 5.88
CA ALA A 363 7.96 7.82 6.00
C ALA A 363 6.86 8.19 5.00
N GLY A 364 6.22 7.20 4.37
CA GLY A 364 5.14 7.39 3.42
C GLY A 364 5.64 7.57 1.98
N TYR A 365 4.97 8.44 1.25
CA TYR A 365 5.18 8.65 -0.17
C TYR A 365 5.40 10.12 -0.49
N VAL A 366 6.27 10.40 -1.46
CA VAL A 366 6.50 11.74 -2.00
C VAL A 366 6.37 11.73 -3.52
N HIS A 367 6.14 12.89 -4.11
CA HIS A 367 6.14 13.03 -5.55
C HIS A 367 7.48 12.60 -6.15
N LEU A 368 7.44 11.67 -7.11
CA LEU A 368 8.61 11.35 -7.92
C LEU A 368 9.06 12.61 -8.70
N PRO A 369 10.35 12.95 -8.69
CA PRO A 369 10.85 14.07 -9.48
C PRO A 369 10.42 13.98 -10.95
N PRO A 370 9.92 15.06 -11.58
CA PRO A 370 9.44 15.03 -12.97
C PRO A 370 10.48 14.52 -13.98
N SER A 371 11.76 14.72 -13.70
CA SER A 371 12.86 14.22 -14.52
C SER A 371 12.97 12.70 -14.56
N LEU A 372 12.46 12.01 -13.51
CA LEU A 372 12.50 10.55 -13.38
C LEU A 372 11.19 9.89 -13.83
N PHE A 373 10.12 10.67 -14.03
CA PHE A 373 8.79 10.12 -14.36
C PHE A 373 8.83 9.19 -15.59
N GLY A 374 9.48 9.61 -16.66
CA GLY A 374 9.56 8.84 -17.91
C GLY A 374 10.34 7.53 -17.76
N SER A 375 11.51 7.58 -17.13
CA SER A 375 12.36 6.38 -16.94
C SER A 375 11.73 5.38 -15.99
N VAL A 376 11.23 5.84 -14.83
CA VAL A 376 10.62 4.98 -13.82
C VAL A 376 9.32 4.35 -14.34
N THR A 377 8.46 5.12 -15.03
CA THR A 377 7.24 4.54 -15.60
C THR A 377 7.54 3.52 -16.70
N ALA A 378 8.56 3.75 -17.55
CA ALA A 378 8.97 2.78 -18.56
C ALA A 378 9.47 1.47 -17.92
N GLU A 379 10.30 1.57 -16.89
CA GLU A 379 10.81 0.42 -16.14
C GLU A 379 9.68 -0.40 -15.49
N ILE A 380 8.74 0.28 -14.80
CA ILE A 380 7.59 -0.41 -14.18
C ILE A 380 6.74 -1.10 -15.26
N ARG A 381 6.49 -0.44 -16.38
CA ARG A 381 5.70 -0.99 -17.48
C ARG A 381 6.37 -2.19 -18.13
N GLU A 382 7.68 -2.13 -18.37
CA GLU A 382 8.47 -3.24 -18.91
C GLU A 382 8.41 -4.46 -17.97
N ARG A 383 8.66 -4.25 -16.68
CA ARG A 383 8.57 -5.30 -15.65
C ARG A 383 7.19 -5.97 -15.59
N LYS A 384 6.12 -5.21 -15.81
CA LYS A 384 4.73 -5.73 -15.84
C LYS A 384 4.29 -6.26 -17.20
N GLY A 385 5.18 -6.29 -18.21
CA GLY A 385 4.86 -6.73 -19.57
C GLY A 385 3.87 -5.82 -20.29
N LEU A 386 3.78 -4.55 -19.89
CA LEU A 386 2.94 -3.55 -20.52
C LEU A 386 3.67 -2.91 -21.71
N LYS A 387 2.91 -2.33 -22.66
CA LYS A 387 3.50 -1.50 -23.71
C LYS A 387 4.27 -0.36 -23.08
N GLN A 388 5.43 0.00 -23.63
CA GLN A 388 6.26 1.10 -23.08
C GLN A 388 5.55 2.45 -23.07
N GLU A 389 4.74 2.73 -24.09
CA GLU A 389 3.96 3.97 -24.16
C GLU A 389 2.79 3.96 -23.17
N ILE A 390 2.64 5.05 -22.42
CA ILE A 390 1.46 5.27 -21.57
C ILE A 390 0.26 5.47 -22.51
N PRO A 391 -0.88 4.76 -22.29
CA PRO A 391 -2.06 4.94 -23.11
C PRO A 391 -2.57 6.39 -23.02
N GLY A 392 -2.93 6.97 -24.14
CA GLY A 392 -3.62 8.27 -24.16
C GLY A 392 -5.10 8.13 -23.79
N GLU A 393 -5.78 9.24 -23.51
CA GLU A 393 -7.21 9.27 -23.20
C GLU A 393 -8.08 8.54 -24.26
N ALA A 394 -7.70 8.65 -25.54
CA ALA A 394 -8.41 8.01 -26.65
C ALA A 394 -8.52 6.48 -26.51
N HIS A 395 -7.60 5.85 -25.81
CA HIS A 395 -7.61 4.41 -25.57
C HIS A 395 -8.83 3.96 -24.75
N TYR A 396 -9.41 4.85 -23.94
CA TYR A 396 -10.53 4.57 -23.05
C TYR A 396 -11.86 5.14 -23.54
N THR A 397 -11.90 5.73 -24.75
CA THR A 397 -13.10 6.38 -25.32
C THR A 397 -14.00 5.40 -26.08
N ASP A 398 -13.48 4.27 -26.55
CA ASP A 398 -14.18 3.29 -27.40
C ASP A 398 -14.80 2.13 -26.61
#